data_ca6fd6731b50eb7f28d058ad40293d88
#
_entry.id   ca6fd6731b50eb7f28d058ad40293d88
#
_cell.length_a   1.000
_cell.length_b   1.000
_cell.length_c   1.000
_cell.angle_alpha   90.00
_cell.angle_beta   90.00
_cell.angle_gamma   90.00
#
_symmetry.space_group_name_H-M   'P 1'
#
loop_
_entity.id
_entity.type
_entity.pdbx_description
1 polymer ?
#
loop_
_entity_poly.entity_id
_entity_poly.type
_entity_poly.pdbx_seq_one_letter_code
_entity_poly.pdbx_strand_id
1 'polypeptide(L)'
;MKILVINAGSSSLKYQLIDTDNEAVLAKGNCERIGQNGAFIGFKTPDGKKINRKTQMLNHTQAFEAVKNALIDPEYGAISDLSEVSAVGHRVVQGGAYFDKSVLVDNSVINKIRELAPLAPLHNPAHLQGIEACTRVFGPKVPQVAVFDTAFHQTMPEKAFMYAVPYKYYEKFGVRKYGFHGTSHRYVSEKMADLMGRKKEELKLITCHIGNGSSITAVKGGKVIDTTMGLTPLGGFMMGTRSGSLDPSVITFIAEKEHLTPCLLYTSPSPR
;
A
#
# COMPACT_ATOMS: atom_id res chain seq x y z
N MET A 1 -18.71 -12.02 8.35
CA MET A 1 -18.76 -11.15 7.14
C MET A 1 -17.49 -11.37 6.32
N LYS A 2 -17.60 -11.64 4.99
CA LYS A 2 -16.42 -11.92 4.14
C LYS A 2 -15.94 -10.66 3.42
N ILE A 3 -14.69 -10.28 3.64
CA ILE A 3 -14.07 -9.09 3.04
C ILE A 3 -12.90 -9.52 2.15
N LEU A 4 -12.90 -9.05 0.90
CA LEU A 4 -11.80 -9.21 -0.02
C LEU A 4 -10.82 -8.03 0.13
N VAL A 5 -9.60 -8.31 0.52
CA VAL A 5 -8.53 -7.30 0.66
C VAL A 5 -7.63 -7.34 -0.57
N ILE A 6 -7.41 -6.18 -1.17
CA ILE A 6 -6.66 -6.01 -2.42
C ILE A 6 -5.48 -5.06 -2.21
N ASN A 7 -4.34 -5.46 -2.77
CA ASN A 7 -3.17 -4.61 -2.93
C ASN A 7 -2.72 -4.71 -4.40
N ALA A 8 -3.13 -3.74 -5.21
CA ALA A 8 -2.82 -3.67 -6.63
C ALA A 8 -1.51 -2.90 -6.85
N GLY A 9 -0.54 -3.53 -7.50
CA GLY A 9 0.67 -2.90 -8.02
C GLY A 9 0.58 -2.68 -9.53
N SER A 10 1.61 -2.09 -10.14
CA SER A 10 1.63 -1.81 -11.59
C SER A 10 1.53 -3.08 -12.47
N SER A 11 2.16 -4.18 -12.04
CA SER A 11 2.18 -5.46 -12.76
C SER A 11 1.80 -6.65 -11.88
N SER A 12 1.25 -6.41 -10.69
CA SER A 12 0.87 -7.46 -9.75
C SER A 12 -0.40 -7.06 -8.97
N LEU A 13 -1.10 -8.07 -8.46
CA LEU A 13 -2.24 -7.88 -7.58
C LEU A 13 -2.16 -8.96 -6.49
N LYS A 14 -2.08 -8.56 -5.24
CA LYS A 14 -2.17 -9.47 -4.10
C LYS A 14 -3.57 -9.38 -3.51
N TYR A 15 -4.12 -10.54 -3.13
CA TYR A 15 -5.46 -10.60 -2.57
C TYR A 15 -5.56 -11.55 -1.37
N GLN A 16 -6.54 -11.29 -0.53
CA GLN A 16 -6.87 -12.12 0.61
C GLN A 16 -8.37 -12.00 0.92
N LEU A 17 -9.06 -13.13 1.01
CA LEU A 17 -10.43 -13.19 1.49
C LEU A 17 -10.41 -13.54 2.97
N ILE A 18 -11.02 -12.70 3.79
CA ILE A 18 -11.02 -12.83 5.25
C ILE A 18 -12.47 -12.92 5.73
N ASP A 19 -12.75 -13.87 6.59
CA ASP A 19 -13.97 -13.85 7.41
C ASP A 19 -13.70 -13.05 8.68
N THR A 20 -14.40 -11.91 8.82
CA THR A 20 -14.19 -10.98 9.94
C THR A 20 -14.80 -11.47 11.26
N ASP A 21 -15.66 -12.48 11.24
CA ASP A 21 -16.31 -12.98 12.45
C ASP A 21 -15.34 -13.79 13.32
N ASN A 22 -14.34 -14.40 12.70
CA ASN A 22 -13.31 -15.21 13.35
C ASN A 22 -11.88 -14.88 12.91
N GLU A 23 -11.69 -13.80 12.12
CA GLU A 23 -10.42 -13.38 11.52
C GLU A 23 -9.75 -14.47 10.65
N ALA A 24 -10.50 -15.46 10.17
CA ALA A 24 -9.97 -16.55 9.38
C ALA A 24 -9.67 -16.10 7.94
N VAL A 25 -8.49 -16.48 7.45
CA VAL A 25 -8.11 -16.30 6.05
C VAL A 25 -8.67 -17.46 5.23
N LEU A 26 -9.75 -17.20 4.49
CA LEU A 26 -10.42 -18.20 3.65
C LEU A 26 -9.67 -18.48 2.35
N ALA A 27 -9.00 -17.48 1.80
CA ALA A 27 -8.14 -17.61 0.62
C ALA A 27 -7.11 -16.50 0.60
N LYS A 28 -5.95 -16.77 0.00
CA LYS A 28 -4.98 -15.73 -0.34
C LYS A 28 -4.20 -16.08 -1.59
N GLY A 29 -3.72 -15.08 -2.29
CA GLY A 29 -2.93 -15.31 -3.49
C GLY A 29 -2.43 -14.03 -4.13
N ASN A 30 -1.92 -14.22 -5.33
CA ASN A 30 -1.38 -13.13 -6.12
C ASN A 30 -1.54 -13.38 -7.62
N CYS A 31 -1.75 -12.32 -8.37
CA CYS A 31 -1.55 -12.29 -9.82
C CYS A 31 -0.21 -11.61 -10.09
N GLU A 32 0.61 -12.18 -10.94
CA GLU A 32 1.92 -11.65 -11.28
C GLU A 32 2.07 -11.49 -12.78
N ARG A 33 2.94 -10.55 -13.19
CA ARG A 33 3.21 -10.21 -14.58
C ARG A 33 1.98 -9.76 -15.36
N ILE A 34 1.09 -9.01 -14.73
CA ILE A 34 -0.07 -8.40 -15.40
C ILE A 34 0.44 -7.49 -16.52
N GLY A 35 -0.12 -7.65 -17.72
CA GLY A 35 0.33 -6.94 -18.92
C GLY A 35 1.60 -7.47 -19.56
N GLN A 36 2.14 -8.60 -19.10
CA GLN A 36 3.38 -9.19 -19.58
C GLN A 36 3.21 -10.67 -19.98
N ASN A 37 4.19 -11.19 -20.71
CA ASN A 37 4.23 -12.61 -21.03
C ASN A 37 4.49 -13.48 -19.79
N GLY A 38 3.82 -14.63 -19.73
CA GLY A 38 3.98 -15.57 -18.62
C GLY A 38 3.25 -15.15 -17.35
N ALA A 39 2.18 -14.39 -17.48
CA ALA A 39 1.30 -14.06 -16.37
C ALA A 39 0.71 -15.31 -15.71
N PHE A 40 0.56 -15.28 -14.40
CA PHE A 40 -0.02 -16.39 -13.64
C PHE A 40 -0.79 -15.89 -12.42
N ILE A 41 -1.76 -16.70 -11.98
CA ILE A 41 -2.43 -16.52 -10.69
C ILE A 41 -1.97 -17.61 -9.72
N GLY A 42 -1.58 -17.21 -8.52
CA GLY A 42 -1.37 -18.07 -7.37
C GLY A 42 -2.58 -18.02 -6.43
N PHE A 43 -2.96 -19.17 -5.90
CA PHE A 43 -4.02 -19.31 -4.91
C PHE A 43 -3.53 -20.21 -3.78
N LYS A 44 -3.82 -19.85 -2.55
CA LYS A 44 -3.54 -20.68 -1.38
C LYS A 44 -4.81 -20.83 -0.55
N THR A 45 -5.22 -22.09 -0.35
CA THR A 45 -6.35 -22.50 0.47
C THR A 45 -6.03 -22.42 1.97
N PRO A 46 -7.02 -22.45 2.87
CA PRO A 46 -6.81 -22.44 4.32
C PRO A 46 -5.97 -23.61 4.84
N ASP A 47 -6.12 -24.79 4.25
CA ASP A 47 -5.33 -25.99 4.56
C ASP A 47 -3.89 -25.95 4.04
N GLY A 48 -3.53 -24.85 3.34
CA GLY A 48 -2.17 -24.61 2.89
C GLY A 48 -1.83 -25.12 1.48
N LYS A 49 -2.76 -25.76 0.76
CA LYS A 49 -2.57 -26.20 -0.64
C LYS A 49 -2.32 -24.95 -1.51
N LYS A 50 -1.28 -25.02 -2.35
CA LYS A 50 -0.90 -23.96 -3.30
C LYS A 50 -1.25 -24.38 -4.70
N ILE A 51 -1.93 -23.51 -5.43
CA ILE A 51 -2.34 -23.71 -6.81
C ILE A 51 -1.76 -22.53 -7.61
N ASN A 52 -1.05 -22.84 -8.70
CA ASN A 52 -0.53 -21.84 -9.62
C ASN A 52 -1.04 -22.17 -11.02
N ARG A 53 -1.74 -21.22 -11.64
CA ARG A 53 -2.24 -21.36 -13.03
C ARG A 53 -1.65 -20.26 -13.90
N LYS A 54 -1.05 -20.66 -15.02
CA LYS A 54 -0.74 -19.71 -16.10
C LYS A 54 -2.04 -19.19 -16.66
N THR A 55 -2.21 -17.88 -16.66
CA THR A 55 -3.43 -17.22 -17.10
C THR A 55 -3.04 -15.91 -17.78
N GLN A 56 -3.49 -15.70 -19.00
CA GLN A 56 -3.25 -14.43 -19.68
C GLN A 56 -4.00 -13.31 -18.94
N MET A 57 -3.29 -12.28 -18.55
CA MET A 57 -3.82 -11.11 -17.87
C MET A 57 -3.20 -9.86 -18.50
N LEU A 58 -3.88 -9.27 -19.48
CA LEU A 58 -3.40 -8.08 -20.21
C LEU A 58 -3.54 -6.80 -19.39
N ASN A 59 -4.40 -6.80 -18.38
CA ASN A 59 -4.69 -5.66 -17.52
C ASN A 59 -5.27 -6.10 -16.17
N HIS A 60 -5.48 -5.15 -15.28
CA HIS A 60 -6.02 -5.41 -13.94
C HIS A 60 -7.46 -5.96 -13.97
N THR A 61 -8.29 -5.61 -14.96
CA THR A 61 -9.64 -6.18 -15.08
C THR A 61 -9.57 -7.69 -15.25
N GLN A 62 -8.69 -8.18 -16.14
CA GLN A 62 -8.49 -9.62 -16.32
C GLN A 62 -7.86 -10.29 -15.09
N ALA A 63 -7.00 -9.59 -14.35
CA ALA A 63 -6.49 -10.10 -13.09
C ALA A 63 -7.60 -10.24 -12.03
N PHE A 64 -8.52 -9.29 -11.91
CA PHE A 64 -9.69 -9.40 -11.04
C PHE A 64 -10.64 -10.52 -11.48
N GLU A 65 -10.85 -10.72 -12.78
CA GLU A 65 -11.63 -11.87 -13.27
C GLU A 65 -10.97 -13.20 -12.89
N ALA A 66 -9.64 -13.29 -12.98
CA ALA A 66 -8.91 -14.48 -12.55
C ALA A 66 -9.07 -14.72 -11.03
N VAL A 67 -8.98 -13.66 -10.21
CA VAL A 67 -9.24 -13.75 -8.76
C VAL A 67 -10.67 -14.20 -8.48
N LYS A 68 -11.65 -13.58 -9.11
CA LYS A 68 -13.06 -13.96 -9.02
C LYS A 68 -13.27 -15.44 -9.29
N ASN A 69 -12.77 -15.91 -10.44
CA ASN A 69 -12.90 -17.31 -10.83
C ASN A 69 -12.19 -18.26 -9.86
N ALA A 70 -11.05 -17.88 -9.32
CA ALA A 70 -10.34 -18.67 -8.31
C ALA A 70 -11.09 -18.74 -6.97
N LEU A 71 -11.78 -17.68 -6.56
CA LEU A 71 -12.54 -17.66 -5.33
C LEU A 71 -13.76 -18.60 -5.35
N ILE A 72 -14.40 -18.77 -6.52
CA ILE A 72 -15.59 -19.63 -6.72
C ILE A 72 -15.29 -20.93 -7.45
N ASP A 73 -14.01 -21.29 -7.61
CA ASP A 73 -13.63 -22.54 -8.29
C ASP A 73 -14.25 -23.76 -7.56
N PRO A 74 -14.92 -24.68 -8.27
CA PRO A 74 -15.62 -25.80 -7.63
C PRO A 74 -14.72 -26.81 -6.93
N GLU A 75 -13.42 -26.85 -7.28
CA GLU A 75 -12.47 -27.80 -6.69
C GLU A 75 -11.74 -27.23 -5.47
N TYR A 76 -11.39 -25.92 -5.49
CA TYR A 76 -10.55 -25.31 -4.45
C TYR A 76 -11.01 -23.91 -4.01
N GLY A 77 -12.10 -23.40 -4.56
CA GLY A 77 -12.64 -22.09 -4.21
C GLY A 77 -12.97 -21.97 -2.73
N ALA A 78 -12.98 -20.75 -2.24
CA ALA A 78 -13.23 -20.43 -0.84
C ALA A 78 -14.69 -20.05 -0.56
N ILE A 79 -15.47 -19.76 -1.62
CA ILE A 79 -16.88 -19.37 -1.55
C ILE A 79 -17.64 -20.03 -2.69
N SER A 80 -18.94 -20.21 -2.49
CA SER A 80 -19.82 -20.83 -3.49
C SER A 80 -20.31 -19.82 -4.51
N ASP A 81 -20.49 -18.56 -4.08
CA ASP A 81 -21.01 -17.47 -4.90
C ASP A 81 -20.38 -16.13 -4.51
N LEU A 82 -20.24 -15.22 -5.50
CA LEU A 82 -19.64 -13.90 -5.27
C LEU A 82 -20.47 -13.00 -4.35
N SER A 83 -21.76 -13.23 -4.21
CA SER A 83 -22.61 -12.49 -3.27
C SER A 83 -22.18 -12.66 -1.80
N GLU A 84 -21.37 -13.67 -1.51
CA GLU A 84 -20.75 -13.85 -0.21
C GLU A 84 -19.67 -12.80 0.11
N VAL A 85 -19.13 -12.12 -0.90
CA VAL A 85 -18.17 -11.00 -0.71
C VAL A 85 -18.96 -9.75 -0.30
N SER A 86 -18.93 -9.43 0.98
CA SER A 86 -19.69 -8.32 1.55
C SER A 86 -19.09 -6.94 1.24
N ALA A 87 -17.78 -6.87 1.10
CA ALA A 87 -17.05 -5.62 0.80
C ALA A 87 -15.64 -5.91 0.26
N VAL A 88 -15.02 -4.89 -0.37
CA VAL A 88 -13.64 -4.95 -0.83
C VAL A 88 -12.83 -3.82 -0.22
N GLY A 89 -11.69 -4.16 0.42
CA GLY A 89 -10.73 -3.21 0.95
C GLY A 89 -9.54 -3.03 0.00
N HIS A 90 -9.23 -1.80 -0.38
CA HIS A 90 -8.11 -1.45 -1.25
C HIS A 90 -7.02 -0.71 -0.47
N ARG A 91 -5.79 -1.20 -0.53
CA ARG A 91 -4.64 -0.40 -0.11
C ARG A 91 -4.39 0.68 -1.14
N VAL A 92 -4.21 1.93 -0.67
CA VAL A 92 -3.78 3.08 -1.44
C VAL A 92 -2.55 3.69 -0.78
N VAL A 93 -1.46 3.87 -1.53
CA VAL A 93 -0.19 4.32 -0.95
C VAL A 93 -0.26 5.78 -0.52
N GLN A 94 -0.78 6.70 -1.34
CA GLN A 94 -0.75 8.12 -1.06
C GLN A 94 -2.16 8.69 -0.90
N GLY A 95 -2.46 9.15 0.32
CA GLY A 95 -3.72 9.80 0.68
C GLY A 95 -3.60 11.32 0.88
N GLY A 96 -2.38 11.87 0.70
CA GLY A 96 -2.13 13.31 0.92
C GLY A 96 -2.38 13.72 2.36
N ALA A 97 -2.74 14.95 2.54
CA ALA A 97 -3.25 15.50 3.80
C ALA A 97 -4.79 15.40 3.92
N TYR A 98 -5.45 14.78 2.94
CA TYR A 98 -6.91 14.73 2.85
C TYR A 98 -7.51 13.54 3.60
N PHE A 99 -6.79 12.41 3.66
CA PHE A 99 -7.31 11.17 4.24
C PHE A 99 -6.54 10.80 5.50
N ASP A 100 -7.21 10.93 6.63
CA ASP A 100 -6.72 10.55 7.97
C ASP A 100 -7.25 9.20 8.46
N LYS A 101 -8.14 8.58 7.68
CA LYS A 101 -8.78 7.29 7.98
C LYS A 101 -9.19 6.58 6.69
N SER A 102 -9.67 5.35 6.83
CA SER A 102 -10.30 4.59 5.75
C SER A 102 -11.62 5.23 5.35
N VAL A 103 -11.94 5.24 4.06
CA VAL A 103 -13.16 5.85 3.51
C VAL A 103 -13.84 4.93 2.50
N LEU A 104 -15.17 5.01 2.42
CA LEU A 104 -15.92 4.41 1.31
C LEU A 104 -15.51 5.07 0.00
N VAL A 105 -15.31 4.26 -1.03
CA VAL A 105 -14.92 4.74 -2.35
C VAL A 105 -16.16 5.24 -3.09
N ASP A 106 -16.12 6.50 -3.44
CA ASP A 106 -17.04 7.18 -4.34
C ASP A 106 -16.26 7.96 -5.41
N ASN A 107 -16.98 8.68 -6.27
CA ASN A 107 -16.35 9.49 -7.31
C ASN A 107 -15.45 10.60 -6.73
N SER A 108 -15.76 11.15 -5.56
CA SER A 108 -14.95 12.19 -4.93
C SER A 108 -13.62 11.63 -4.44
N VAL A 109 -13.64 10.45 -3.84
CA VAL A 109 -12.44 9.72 -3.39
C VAL A 109 -11.57 9.32 -4.60
N ILE A 110 -12.16 8.79 -5.67
CA ILE A 110 -11.45 8.45 -6.91
C ILE A 110 -10.75 9.68 -7.50
N ASN A 111 -11.46 10.81 -7.60
CA ASN A 111 -10.90 12.06 -8.13
C ASN A 111 -9.76 12.57 -7.25
N LYS A 112 -9.89 12.48 -5.91
CA LYS A 112 -8.84 12.90 -4.99
C LYS A 112 -7.60 12.00 -5.07
N ILE A 113 -7.76 10.68 -5.19
CA ILE A 113 -6.63 9.76 -5.41
C ILE A 113 -5.92 10.07 -6.74
N ARG A 114 -6.68 10.45 -7.78
CA ARG A 114 -6.13 10.86 -9.08
C ARG A 114 -5.34 12.16 -8.99
N GLU A 115 -5.87 13.15 -8.27
CA GLU A 115 -5.18 14.43 -7.99
C GLU A 115 -3.84 14.21 -7.26
N LEU A 116 -3.80 13.22 -6.36
CA LEU A 116 -2.60 12.87 -5.60
C LEU A 116 -1.59 11.99 -6.36
N ALA A 117 -1.90 11.57 -7.59
CA ALA A 117 -1.01 10.71 -8.38
C ALA A 117 0.40 11.29 -8.58
N PRO A 118 0.62 12.62 -8.75
CA PRO A 118 1.97 13.19 -8.83
C PRO A 118 2.84 12.94 -7.59
N LEU A 119 2.26 12.74 -6.41
CA LEU A 119 3.00 12.41 -5.17
C LEU A 119 3.36 10.91 -5.09
N ALA A 120 2.69 10.05 -5.87
CA ALA A 120 2.94 8.61 -5.93
C ALA A 120 2.71 8.06 -7.35
N PRO A 121 3.49 8.51 -8.35
CA PRO A 121 3.25 8.21 -9.76
C PRO A 121 3.37 6.71 -10.10
N LEU A 122 4.14 5.96 -9.31
CA LEU A 122 4.31 4.51 -9.49
C LEU A 122 3.22 3.67 -8.79
N HIS A 123 2.37 4.29 -7.96
CA HIS A 123 1.43 3.56 -7.10
C HIS A 123 -0.03 3.98 -7.32
N ASN A 124 -0.37 5.26 -7.10
CA ASN A 124 -1.77 5.71 -7.15
C ASN A 124 -2.49 5.40 -8.46
N PRO A 125 -1.87 5.56 -9.65
CA PRO A 125 -2.52 5.15 -10.91
C PRO A 125 -2.90 3.66 -10.94
N ALA A 126 -2.01 2.77 -10.47
CA ALA A 126 -2.29 1.34 -10.40
C ALA A 126 -3.40 1.01 -9.39
N HIS A 127 -3.45 1.71 -8.26
CA HIS A 127 -4.52 1.56 -7.28
C HIS A 127 -5.87 1.99 -7.84
N LEU A 128 -5.93 3.10 -8.59
CA LEU A 128 -7.15 3.51 -9.29
C LEU A 128 -7.62 2.47 -10.31
N GLN A 129 -6.69 1.95 -11.12
CA GLN A 129 -7.01 0.85 -12.05
C GLN A 129 -7.57 -0.37 -11.30
N GLY A 130 -7.02 -0.69 -10.13
CA GLY A 130 -7.51 -1.75 -9.27
C GLY A 130 -8.94 -1.51 -8.78
N ILE A 131 -9.24 -0.31 -8.27
CA ILE A 131 -10.57 0.08 -7.80
C ILE A 131 -11.59 0.03 -8.95
N GLU A 132 -11.26 0.62 -10.11
CA GLU A 132 -12.12 0.62 -11.28
C GLU A 132 -12.36 -0.79 -11.84
N ALA A 133 -11.32 -1.63 -11.88
CA ALA A 133 -11.44 -3.02 -12.30
C ALA A 133 -12.32 -3.83 -11.33
N CYS A 134 -12.17 -3.60 -10.03
CA CYS A 134 -13.01 -4.22 -9.01
C CYS A 134 -14.49 -3.87 -9.22
N THR A 135 -14.81 -2.60 -9.48
CA THR A 135 -16.19 -2.16 -9.77
C THR A 135 -16.77 -2.87 -11.00
N ARG A 136 -15.97 -3.08 -12.05
CA ARG A 136 -16.42 -3.78 -13.28
C ARG A 136 -16.72 -5.26 -13.02
N VAL A 137 -15.93 -5.91 -12.18
CA VAL A 137 -15.97 -7.38 -11.97
C VAL A 137 -16.96 -7.78 -10.88
N PHE A 138 -16.98 -7.07 -9.76
CA PHE A 138 -17.87 -7.36 -8.62
C PHE A 138 -19.18 -6.56 -8.66
N GLY A 139 -19.25 -5.55 -9.52
CA GLY A 139 -20.41 -4.69 -9.67
C GLY A 139 -20.44 -3.51 -8.69
N PRO A 140 -21.29 -2.49 -8.98
CA PRO A 140 -21.33 -1.25 -8.20
C PRO A 140 -22.01 -1.40 -6.81
N LYS A 141 -22.66 -2.51 -6.56
CA LYS A 141 -23.38 -2.76 -5.29
C LYS A 141 -22.45 -3.24 -4.17
N VAL A 142 -21.29 -3.82 -4.51
CA VAL A 142 -20.32 -4.25 -3.51
C VAL A 142 -19.54 -3.03 -3.02
N PRO A 143 -19.66 -2.65 -1.74
CA PRO A 143 -18.98 -1.48 -1.21
C PRO A 143 -17.46 -1.69 -1.25
N GLN A 144 -16.75 -0.65 -1.64
CA GLN A 144 -15.29 -0.61 -1.67
C GLN A 144 -14.78 0.41 -0.65
N VAL A 145 -13.70 0.08 0.05
CA VAL A 145 -13.06 0.93 1.06
C VAL A 145 -11.61 1.18 0.68
N ALA A 146 -11.21 2.43 0.60
CA ALA A 146 -9.81 2.82 0.45
C ALA A 146 -9.13 2.98 1.82
N VAL A 147 -7.97 2.34 1.97
CA VAL A 147 -7.14 2.36 3.18
C VAL A 147 -5.78 2.94 2.81
N PHE A 148 -5.43 4.09 3.38
CA PHE A 148 -4.26 4.86 2.96
C PHE A 148 -3.05 4.58 3.85
N ASP A 149 -1.88 4.32 3.24
CA ASP A 149 -0.63 4.13 3.97
C ASP A 149 -0.23 5.37 4.77
N THR A 150 -0.63 6.56 4.32
CA THR A 150 -0.29 7.85 4.94
C THR A 150 -1.25 8.25 6.07
N ALA A 151 -2.43 7.61 6.17
CA ALA A 151 -3.50 8.06 7.07
C ALA A 151 -3.09 8.08 8.55
N PHE A 152 -2.44 7.02 9.02
CA PHE A 152 -2.00 6.94 10.42
C PHE A 152 -1.00 8.02 10.81
N HIS A 153 -0.23 8.53 9.84
CA HIS A 153 0.81 9.54 10.03
C HIS A 153 0.28 10.99 10.02
N GLN A 154 -1.02 11.21 9.79
CA GLN A 154 -1.59 12.56 9.74
C GLN A 154 -1.55 13.27 11.09
N THR A 155 -1.29 12.55 12.17
CA THR A 155 -1.13 13.13 13.53
C THR A 155 0.27 13.70 13.78
N MET A 156 1.23 13.57 12.86
CA MET A 156 2.56 14.16 13.01
C MET A 156 2.48 15.68 13.19
N PRO A 157 3.20 16.26 14.17
CA PRO A 157 3.27 17.72 14.33
C PRO A 157 4.11 18.36 13.20
N GLU A 158 3.87 19.63 12.93
CA GLU A 158 4.54 20.38 11.84
C GLU A 158 6.05 20.28 11.89
N LYS A 159 6.66 20.40 13.05
CA LYS A 159 8.11 20.26 13.26
C LYS A 159 8.68 18.91 12.84
N ALA A 160 7.84 17.88 12.74
CA ALA A 160 8.27 16.54 12.30
C ALA A 160 8.01 16.30 10.80
N PHE A 161 6.97 16.92 10.23
CA PHE A 161 6.65 16.70 8.82
C PHE A 161 7.22 17.76 7.86
N MET A 162 7.60 18.95 8.34
CA MET A 162 8.14 20.01 7.49
C MET A 162 9.59 19.70 7.09
N TYR A 163 9.90 19.97 5.83
CA TYR A 163 11.28 20.00 5.34
C TYR A 163 11.87 21.40 5.43
N ALA A 164 13.17 21.50 5.63
CA ALA A 164 13.92 22.76 5.64
C ALA A 164 14.14 23.30 4.20
N VAL A 165 13.02 23.55 3.51
CA VAL A 165 12.96 24.16 2.18
C VAL A 165 11.98 25.33 2.21
N PRO A 166 12.00 26.26 1.23
CA PRO A 166 11.07 27.38 1.23
C PRO A 166 9.61 26.95 1.42
N TYR A 167 8.92 27.55 2.40
CA TYR A 167 7.58 27.20 2.83
C TYR A 167 6.54 27.16 1.70
N LYS A 168 6.72 28.00 0.68
CA LYS A 168 5.89 28.01 -0.53
C LYS A 168 5.74 26.65 -1.22
N TYR A 169 6.71 25.75 -1.07
CA TYR A 169 6.63 24.42 -1.66
C TYR A 169 5.69 23.50 -0.88
N TYR A 170 5.60 23.68 0.44
CA TYR A 170 4.56 23.03 1.22
C TYR A 170 3.18 23.52 0.82
N GLU A 171 2.98 24.86 0.79
CA GLU A 171 1.68 25.45 0.45
C GLU A 171 1.23 25.09 -0.97
N LYS A 172 2.11 25.21 -1.94
CA LYS A 172 1.76 25.07 -3.36
C LYS A 172 1.71 23.62 -3.83
N PHE A 173 2.59 22.75 -3.33
CA PHE A 173 2.80 21.40 -3.84
C PHE A 173 2.64 20.31 -2.79
N GLY A 174 2.35 20.62 -1.56
CA GLY A 174 2.24 19.66 -0.48
C GLY A 174 3.57 18.97 -0.14
N VAL A 175 4.70 19.67 -0.32
CA VAL A 175 6.02 19.12 -0.01
C VAL A 175 6.21 19.00 1.48
N ARG A 176 5.99 17.80 2.01
CA ARG A 176 6.13 17.43 3.43
C ARG A 176 6.44 15.95 3.57
N LYS A 177 6.85 15.54 4.76
CA LYS A 177 6.91 14.15 5.15
C LYS A 177 5.49 13.62 5.35
N TYR A 178 5.09 12.57 4.61
CA TYR A 178 3.79 11.90 4.76
C TYR A 178 3.91 10.64 5.62
N GLY A 179 5.00 9.89 5.48
CA GLY A 179 5.13 8.56 6.09
C GLY A 179 4.31 7.50 5.36
N PHE A 180 4.70 6.26 5.49
CA PHE A 180 4.08 5.12 4.80
C PHE A 180 4.02 3.89 5.71
N HIS A 181 3.41 2.80 5.23
CA HIS A 181 3.11 1.60 6.02
C HIS A 181 2.19 1.88 7.22
N GLY A 182 1.41 2.96 7.18
CA GLY A 182 0.60 3.43 8.31
C GLY A 182 -0.37 2.38 8.84
N THR A 183 -0.96 1.57 7.96
CA THR A 183 -1.84 0.45 8.37
C THR A 183 -1.06 -0.55 9.24
N SER A 184 0.17 -0.90 8.86
CA SER A 184 1.04 -1.79 9.64
C SER A 184 1.43 -1.19 10.98
N HIS A 185 1.89 0.07 10.98
CA HIS A 185 2.30 0.76 12.21
C HIS A 185 1.13 0.92 13.19
N ARG A 186 -0.07 1.24 12.70
CA ARG A 186 -1.28 1.31 13.52
C ARG A 186 -1.60 -0.05 14.13
N TYR A 187 -1.69 -1.09 13.31
CA TYR A 187 -2.03 -2.44 13.74
C TYR A 187 -1.06 -2.96 14.82
N VAL A 188 0.24 -2.84 14.55
CA VAL A 188 1.27 -3.32 15.49
C VAL A 188 1.23 -2.52 16.81
N SER A 189 1.02 -1.21 16.76
CA SER A 189 0.92 -0.38 17.97
C SER A 189 -0.32 -0.70 18.80
N GLU A 190 -1.46 -0.95 18.16
CA GLU A 190 -2.71 -1.35 18.83
C GLU A 190 -2.58 -2.75 19.43
N LYS A 191 -2.05 -3.72 18.67
CA LYS A 191 -1.79 -5.09 19.19
C LYS A 191 -0.79 -5.13 20.33
N MET A 192 0.23 -4.26 20.32
CA MET A 192 1.16 -4.15 21.43
C MET A 192 0.47 -3.62 22.70
N ALA A 193 -0.42 -2.64 22.57
CA ALA A 193 -1.20 -2.14 23.71
C ALA A 193 -2.07 -3.24 24.31
N ASP A 194 -2.76 -4.03 23.47
CA ASP A 194 -3.56 -5.19 23.88
C ASP A 194 -2.71 -6.23 24.62
N LEU A 195 -1.55 -6.61 24.04
CA LEU A 195 -0.62 -7.58 24.64
C LEU A 195 -0.06 -7.12 26.01
N MET A 196 0.14 -5.82 26.16
CA MET A 196 0.60 -5.23 27.43
C MET A 196 -0.54 -5.04 28.45
N GLY A 197 -1.79 -5.24 28.07
CA GLY A 197 -2.96 -4.93 28.89
C GLY A 197 -3.05 -3.46 29.29
N ARG A 198 -2.56 -2.54 28.43
CA ARG A 198 -2.49 -1.10 28.71
C ARG A 198 -3.24 -0.30 27.66
N LYS A 199 -3.76 0.86 28.06
CA LYS A 199 -4.39 1.81 27.14
C LYS A 199 -3.32 2.41 26.23
N LYS A 200 -3.60 2.51 24.93
CA LYS A 200 -2.67 3.08 23.94
C LYS A 200 -2.28 4.53 24.24
N GLU A 201 -3.16 5.26 24.93
CA GLU A 201 -2.96 6.65 25.35
C GLU A 201 -1.80 6.82 26.34
N GLU A 202 -1.45 5.75 27.08
CA GLU A 202 -0.39 5.74 28.09
C GLU A 202 0.97 5.32 27.53
N LEU A 203 1.01 4.84 26.28
CA LEU A 203 2.18 4.20 25.71
C LEU A 203 3.01 5.15 24.84
N LYS A 204 4.32 4.90 24.87
CA LYS A 204 5.31 5.41 23.91
C LYS A 204 5.92 4.19 23.24
N LEU A 205 5.73 4.07 21.93
CA LEU A 205 6.15 2.89 21.18
C LEU A 205 7.02 3.31 20.00
N ILE A 206 7.97 2.46 19.67
CA ILE A 206 8.67 2.48 18.39
C ILE A 206 8.21 1.23 17.62
N THR A 207 7.60 1.43 16.50
CA THR A 207 7.13 0.33 15.63
C THR A 207 8.03 0.22 14.41
N CYS A 208 8.41 -1.01 14.06
CA CYS A 208 9.28 -1.31 12.94
C CYS A 208 8.53 -2.16 11.92
N HIS A 209 8.38 -1.65 10.70
CA HIS A 209 7.95 -2.41 9.55
C HIS A 209 9.18 -2.70 8.71
N ILE A 210 9.67 -3.93 8.74
CA ILE A 210 10.92 -4.34 8.09
C ILE A 210 10.60 -5.38 7.01
N GLY A 211 10.78 -4.99 5.76
CA GLY A 211 10.57 -5.80 4.58
C GLY A 211 11.45 -5.29 3.44
N ASN A 212 11.06 -5.52 2.19
CA ASN A 212 11.74 -4.95 1.03
C ASN A 212 11.68 -3.40 1.03
N GLY A 213 10.52 -2.83 1.41
CA GLY A 213 10.38 -1.47 1.91
C GLY A 213 10.37 -1.51 3.43
N SER A 214 11.02 -0.54 4.09
CA SER A 214 11.17 -0.53 5.54
C SER A 214 10.96 0.86 6.11
N SER A 215 10.28 0.94 7.26
CA SER A 215 10.09 2.18 8.00
C SER A 215 10.02 1.94 9.50
N ILE A 216 10.40 2.95 10.25
CA ILE A 216 10.30 3.00 11.71
C ILE A 216 9.45 4.21 12.07
N THR A 217 8.50 4.03 12.99
CA THR A 217 7.57 5.08 13.39
C THR A 217 7.54 5.21 14.90
N ALA A 218 7.63 6.44 15.39
CA ALA A 218 7.47 6.79 16.80
C ALA A 218 5.99 7.12 17.08
N VAL A 219 5.40 6.39 18.01
CA VAL A 219 3.99 6.53 18.41
C VAL A 219 3.93 6.92 19.90
N LYS A 220 3.22 7.99 20.21
CA LYS A 220 2.97 8.46 21.58
C LYS A 220 1.48 8.66 21.79
N GLY A 221 0.91 7.98 22.77
CA GLY A 221 -0.51 8.09 23.08
C GLY A 221 -1.42 7.67 21.92
N GLY A 222 -1.02 6.64 21.14
CA GLY A 222 -1.73 6.18 19.95
C GLY A 222 -1.61 7.09 18.72
N LYS A 223 -0.80 8.17 18.78
CA LYS A 223 -0.58 9.13 17.69
C LYS A 223 0.86 9.07 17.20
N VAL A 224 1.05 9.12 15.91
CA VAL A 224 2.39 9.23 15.31
C VAL A 224 2.98 10.60 15.61
N ILE A 225 4.22 10.63 16.10
CA ILE A 225 4.96 11.86 16.37
C ILE A 225 6.15 12.05 15.40
N ASP A 226 6.66 10.97 14.80
CA ASP A 226 7.65 11.01 13.72
C ASP A 226 7.72 9.65 13.01
N THR A 227 8.31 9.64 11.80
CA THR A 227 8.55 8.43 11.01
C THR A 227 9.75 8.61 10.09
N THR A 228 10.32 7.51 9.63
CA THR A 228 11.54 7.55 8.81
C THR A 228 11.28 7.84 7.33
N MET A 229 10.20 7.32 6.72
CA MET A 229 9.85 7.62 5.33
C MET A 229 9.34 9.06 5.18
N GLY A 230 9.65 9.69 4.06
CA GLY A 230 9.47 11.11 3.81
C GLY A 230 8.27 11.47 2.91
N LEU A 231 8.54 12.34 1.93
CA LEU A 231 7.60 12.70 0.84
C LEU A 231 7.19 11.46 0.04
N THR A 232 8.15 10.57 -0.19
CA THR A 232 7.99 9.30 -0.90
C THR A 232 8.45 8.14 0.00
N PRO A 233 8.17 6.88 -0.36
CA PRO A 233 8.68 5.72 0.38
C PRO A 233 10.19 5.47 0.22
N LEU A 234 10.96 6.48 -0.16
CA LEU A 234 12.42 6.41 -0.34
C LEU A 234 13.19 6.79 0.93
N GLY A 235 12.71 7.82 1.67
CA GLY A 235 13.42 8.37 2.82
C GLY A 235 13.62 7.38 3.96
N GLY A 236 14.49 7.72 4.89
CA GLY A 236 14.84 6.93 6.06
C GLY A 236 16.15 6.18 5.92
N PHE A 237 16.23 4.97 6.47
CA PHE A 237 17.41 4.12 6.39
C PHE A 237 17.42 3.26 5.10
N MET A 238 18.58 2.67 4.80
CA MET A 238 18.79 1.80 3.65
C MET A 238 17.81 0.61 3.65
N MET A 239 17.26 0.31 2.49
CA MET A 239 16.28 -0.77 2.26
C MET A 239 16.79 -1.76 1.19
N GLY A 240 16.05 -2.80 0.89
CA GLY A 240 16.46 -3.83 -0.08
C GLY A 240 16.81 -3.28 -1.47
N THR A 241 16.09 -2.27 -1.96
CA THR A 241 16.29 -1.68 -3.30
C THR A 241 16.27 -0.14 -3.29
N ARG A 242 16.40 0.49 -2.11
CA ARG A 242 16.35 1.95 -1.94
C ARG A 242 17.45 2.38 -0.99
N SER A 243 18.12 3.47 -1.34
CA SER A 243 19.23 4.02 -0.54
C SER A 243 18.80 4.54 0.84
N GLY A 244 17.54 4.92 1.01
CA GLY A 244 17.14 5.76 2.13
C GLY A 244 17.51 7.21 1.92
N SER A 245 17.61 7.97 3.02
CA SER A 245 18.04 9.37 3.00
C SER A 245 19.53 9.47 2.67
N LEU A 246 19.87 10.32 1.70
CA LEU A 246 21.23 10.63 1.31
C LEU A 246 21.48 12.13 1.47
N ASP A 247 22.74 12.51 1.66
CA ASP A 247 23.17 13.88 1.42
C ASP A 247 22.96 14.21 -0.07
N PRO A 248 22.20 15.26 -0.40
CA PRO A 248 21.93 15.61 -1.80
C PRO A 248 23.19 15.83 -2.65
N SER A 249 24.29 16.26 -2.04
CA SER A 249 25.58 16.48 -2.73
C SER A 249 26.21 15.19 -3.26
N VAL A 250 25.89 14.03 -2.65
CA VAL A 250 26.35 12.72 -3.14
C VAL A 250 25.82 12.46 -4.55
N ILE A 251 24.57 12.87 -4.82
CA ILE A 251 23.93 12.66 -6.12
C ILE A 251 24.63 13.44 -7.20
N THR A 252 24.90 14.74 -6.98
CA THR A 252 25.57 15.61 -7.93
C THR A 252 27.02 15.19 -8.13
N PHE A 253 27.73 14.87 -7.03
CA PHE A 253 29.11 14.41 -7.09
C PHE A 253 29.28 13.14 -7.94
N ILE A 254 28.45 12.11 -7.72
CA ILE A 254 28.50 10.88 -8.52
C ILE A 254 28.14 11.16 -9.98
N ALA A 255 27.08 11.96 -10.23
CA ALA A 255 26.68 12.31 -11.59
C ALA A 255 27.80 12.98 -12.37
N GLU A 256 28.53 13.91 -11.75
CA GLU A 256 29.67 14.57 -12.36
C GLU A 256 30.86 13.61 -12.63
N LYS A 257 31.21 12.77 -11.66
CA LYS A 257 32.31 11.82 -11.76
C LYS A 257 32.12 10.72 -12.79
N GLU A 258 30.88 10.21 -12.85
CA GLU A 258 30.53 9.10 -13.74
C GLU A 258 29.86 9.58 -15.05
N HIS A 259 29.78 10.90 -15.27
CA HIS A 259 29.10 11.51 -16.43
C HIS A 259 27.67 11.01 -16.63
N LEU A 260 26.93 10.80 -15.53
CA LEU A 260 25.56 10.28 -15.52
C LEU A 260 24.53 11.41 -15.60
N THR A 261 23.47 11.17 -16.36
CA THR A 261 22.27 12.00 -16.26
C THR A 261 21.49 11.65 -14.99
N PRO A 262 20.65 12.56 -14.47
CA PRO A 262 19.80 12.25 -13.33
C PRO A 262 18.94 10.99 -13.54
N CYS A 263 18.51 10.72 -14.78
CA CYS A 263 17.76 9.51 -15.13
C CYS A 263 18.60 8.25 -14.96
N LEU A 264 19.84 8.23 -15.45
CA LEU A 264 20.75 7.10 -15.31
C LEU A 264 21.13 6.85 -13.85
N LEU A 265 21.34 7.91 -13.08
CA LEU A 265 21.62 7.76 -11.65
C LEU A 265 20.44 7.17 -10.89
N TYR A 266 19.20 7.60 -11.21
CA TYR A 266 17.99 7.07 -10.60
C TYR A 266 17.74 5.58 -10.92
N THR A 267 18.10 5.15 -12.13
CA THR A 267 17.91 3.76 -12.59
C THR A 267 19.10 2.86 -12.26
N SER A 268 20.20 3.41 -11.74
CA SER A 268 21.36 2.64 -11.31
C SER A 268 20.97 1.65 -10.20
N PRO A 269 21.42 0.38 -10.29
CA PRO A 269 21.11 -0.59 -9.24
C PRO A 269 21.64 -0.13 -7.90
N SER A 270 20.77 -0.12 -6.89
CA SER A 270 21.19 0.14 -5.51
C SER A 270 22.23 -0.90 -5.08
N PRO A 271 23.33 -0.50 -4.44
CA PRO A 271 24.29 -1.46 -3.91
C PRO A 271 23.58 -2.39 -2.91
N ARG A 272 23.72 -3.67 -3.11
CA ARG A 272 23.26 -4.71 -2.17
C ARG A 272 24.39 -5.12 -1.24
#